data_3b05d0535875d9f0caa53ef99adb09a0
#
_entry.id   3b05d0535875d9f0caa53ef99adb09a0
#
_cell.length_a   1.000
_cell.length_b   1.000
_cell.length_c   1.000
_cell.angle_alpha   90.00
_cell.angle_beta   90.00
_cell.angle_gamma   90.00
#
_symmetry.space_group_name_H-M   'P 1'
#
loop_
_entity.id
_entity.type
_entity.pdbx_description
1 polymer ?
#
loop_
_entity_poly.entity_id
_entity_poly.type
_entity_poly.pdbx_seq_one_letter_code
_entity_poly.pdbx_strand_id
1 'polypeptide(L)'
;MPYMKIMDKNIYYREHGSGEVVVFLNGVMMSTASWSPFIKVFSREYKMVLVDLIDQGRSDSANKQYSQDENVEILKELLESLGYENIHLVGVSYGGQIAQLFTLKYGHMVKSLILSNTSCHTNDNMIELKKLWDWAASTYDASIFCSTFLSGIYSSKYYEDNNEMFKKMEEQLSKHFDEEWYERIRRVVSSGYNFDISNRIVEINKPTMIISSELDVITPPECQKELYEKIPKSKWVVIEDAGHGCIYEKPYEFISIVLGFLKNASYNIKVMP
;
A
#
# COMPACT_ATOMS: atom_id res chain seq x y z
N MET A 1 -19.71 12.73 5.31
CA MET A 1 -19.43 11.72 6.36
C MET A 1 -18.30 10.85 5.84
N PRO A 2 -17.42 10.33 6.67
CA PRO A 2 -16.23 9.60 6.17
C PRO A 2 -16.53 8.14 5.76
N TYR A 3 -17.78 7.76 5.57
CA TYR A 3 -18.19 6.44 5.11
C TYR A 3 -19.07 6.56 3.87
N MET A 4 -18.83 5.63 2.94
CA MET A 4 -19.71 5.41 1.79
C MET A 4 -20.13 3.94 1.75
N LYS A 5 -21.41 3.70 1.52
CA LYS A 5 -21.91 2.33 1.33
C LYS A 5 -21.62 1.94 -0.13
N ILE A 6 -20.72 0.99 -0.29
CA ILE A 6 -20.33 0.41 -1.59
C ILE A 6 -20.71 -1.06 -1.56
N MET A 7 -21.51 -1.48 -2.54
CA MET A 7 -22.14 -2.81 -2.50
C MET A 7 -22.90 -3.00 -1.18
N ASP A 8 -22.47 -3.92 -0.34
CA ASP A 8 -23.05 -4.20 1.00
C ASP A 8 -22.15 -3.76 2.16
N LYS A 9 -21.04 -3.04 1.89
CA LYS A 9 -20.01 -2.66 2.86
C LYS A 9 -19.96 -1.15 3.10
N ASN A 10 -19.70 -0.74 4.33
CA ASN A 10 -19.39 0.63 4.68
C ASN A 10 -17.88 0.82 4.53
N ILE A 11 -17.47 1.55 3.50
CA ILE A 11 -16.07 1.86 3.21
C ILE A 11 -15.71 3.20 3.81
N TYR A 12 -14.70 3.20 4.68
CA TYR A 12 -14.17 4.41 5.29
C TYR A 12 -13.16 5.07 4.38
N TYR A 13 -13.32 6.37 4.17
CA TYR A 13 -12.37 7.18 3.40
C TYR A 13 -12.22 8.57 4.01
N ARG A 14 -11.16 9.25 3.64
CA ARG A 14 -10.91 10.65 4.03
C ARG A 14 -10.41 11.43 2.82
N GLU A 15 -10.80 12.69 2.76
CA GLU A 15 -10.35 13.62 1.73
C GLU A 15 -9.69 14.84 2.38
N HIS A 16 -8.58 15.29 1.80
CA HIS A 16 -7.86 16.46 2.27
C HIS A 16 -7.34 17.27 1.06
N GLY A 17 -7.42 18.61 1.14
CA GLY A 17 -6.93 19.49 0.10
C GLY A 17 -7.88 19.61 -1.10
N SER A 18 -7.35 20.11 -2.21
CA SER A 18 -8.05 20.35 -3.46
C SER A 18 -7.09 20.21 -4.65
N GLY A 19 -7.61 20.20 -5.87
CA GLY A 19 -6.81 20.04 -7.09
C GLY A 19 -6.89 18.61 -7.65
N GLU A 20 -5.82 18.19 -8.33
CA GLU A 20 -5.75 16.84 -8.90
C GLU A 20 -5.82 15.77 -7.80
N VAL A 21 -6.55 14.69 -8.09
CA VAL A 21 -6.83 13.63 -7.11
C VAL A 21 -5.67 12.66 -7.03
N VAL A 22 -5.16 12.45 -5.81
CA VAL A 22 -4.17 11.41 -5.50
C VAL A 22 -4.78 10.44 -4.49
N VAL A 23 -4.96 9.19 -4.87
CA VAL A 23 -5.52 8.12 -4.04
C VAL A 23 -4.39 7.30 -3.44
N PHE A 24 -4.43 7.07 -2.13
CA PHE A 24 -3.43 6.31 -1.39
C PHE A 24 -4.02 4.98 -0.90
N LEU A 25 -3.39 3.89 -1.27
CA LEU A 25 -3.78 2.52 -0.90
C LEU A 25 -2.79 1.93 0.11
N ASN A 26 -3.36 1.34 1.14
CA ASN A 26 -2.67 0.84 2.31
C ASN A 26 -1.94 -0.49 2.06
N GLY A 27 -0.78 -0.67 2.67
CA GLY A 27 -0.18 -2.00 2.91
C GLY A 27 -0.97 -2.81 3.94
N VAL A 28 -0.53 -4.04 4.20
CA VAL A 28 -1.06 -4.86 5.31
C VAL A 28 -0.82 -4.11 6.63
N MET A 29 -1.76 -4.17 7.58
CA MET A 29 -1.79 -3.44 8.85
C MET A 29 -1.87 -1.91 8.77
N MET A 30 -1.80 -1.31 7.60
CA MET A 30 -2.00 0.12 7.44
C MET A 30 -3.48 0.50 7.41
N SER A 31 -3.74 1.76 7.69
CA SER A 31 -5.05 2.38 7.54
C SER A 31 -4.90 3.83 7.09
N THR A 32 -6.02 4.51 6.87
CA THR A 32 -6.03 5.96 6.59
C THR A 32 -5.29 6.78 7.65
N ALA A 33 -5.19 6.28 8.90
CA ALA A 33 -4.43 6.94 9.97
C ALA A 33 -2.92 6.93 9.73
N SER A 34 -2.40 5.91 9.05
CA SER A 34 -0.97 5.77 8.70
C SER A 34 -0.47 6.93 7.85
N TRP A 35 -1.35 7.56 7.10
CA TRP A 35 -1.03 8.68 6.21
C TRP A 35 -1.07 10.06 6.89
N SER A 36 -1.41 10.13 8.19
CA SER A 36 -1.56 11.39 8.91
C SER A 36 -0.35 12.33 8.81
N PRO A 37 0.92 11.85 8.87
CA PRO A 37 2.09 12.71 8.72
C PRO A 37 2.22 13.34 7.34
N PHE A 38 1.62 12.74 6.32
CA PHE A 38 1.72 13.13 4.92
C PHE A 38 0.64 14.13 4.50
N ILE A 39 -0.48 14.19 5.23
CA ILE A 39 -1.66 15.01 4.86
C ILE A 39 -1.27 16.46 4.61
N LYS A 40 -0.57 17.10 5.55
CA LYS A 40 -0.21 18.51 5.45
C LYS A 40 0.63 18.85 4.22
N VAL A 41 1.42 17.91 3.75
CA VAL A 41 2.31 18.10 2.60
C VAL A 41 1.54 17.93 1.30
N PHE A 42 0.87 16.79 1.11
CA PHE A 42 0.16 16.49 -0.14
C PHE A 42 -1.08 17.36 -0.34
N SER A 43 -1.83 17.67 0.72
CA SER A 43 -3.06 18.47 0.62
C SER A 43 -2.86 19.94 0.26
N ARG A 44 -1.62 20.42 0.18
CA ARG A 44 -1.33 21.79 -0.30
C ARG A 44 -1.51 21.93 -1.81
N GLU A 45 -1.26 20.88 -2.57
CA GLU A 45 -1.22 20.92 -4.04
C GLU A 45 -2.19 19.92 -4.68
N TYR A 46 -2.63 18.91 -3.93
CA TYR A 46 -3.46 17.81 -4.42
C TYR A 46 -4.68 17.58 -3.53
N LYS A 47 -5.71 17.02 -4.10
CA LYS A 47 -6.79 16.38 -3.34
C LYS A 47 -6.32 14.97 -2.98
N MET A 48 -5.89 14.80 -1.73
CA MET A 48 -5.48 13.53 -1.18
C MET A 48 -6.70 12.72 -0.75
N VAL A 49 -6.88 11.54 -1.31
CA VAL A 49 -7.94 10.59 -0.96
C VAL A 49 -7.31 9.37 -0.31
N LEU A 50 -7.67 9.10 0.93
CA LEU A 50 -7.22 7.97 1.74
C LEU A 50 -8.37 6.99 1.86
N VAL A 51 -8.12 5.69 1.64
CA VAL A 51 -9.15 4.67 1.65
C VAL A 51 -8.72 3.51 2.55
N ASP A 52 -9.59 3.12 3.47
CA ASP A 52 -9.51 1.81 4.12
C ASP A 52 -10.30 0.82 3.26
N LEU A 53 -9.62 -0.12 2.63
CA LEU A 53 -10.28 -1.20 1.88
C LEU A 53 -10.90 -2.21 2.85
N ILE A 54 -11.56 -3.26 2.34
CA ILE A 54 -12.14 -4.31 3.19
C ILE A 54 -11.09 -4.84 4.16
N ASP A 55 -11.49 -5.09 5.39
CA ASP A 55 -10.65 -5.58 6.49
C ASP A 55 -9.51 -4.63 6.90
N GLN A 56 -9.48 -3.40 6.39
CA GLN A 56 -8.50 -2.38 6.82
C GLN A 56 -9.17 -1.30 7.67
N GLY A 57 -8.43 -0.80 8.65
CA GLY A 57 -8.80 0.36 9.45
C GLY A 57 -10.24 0.35 9.96
N ARG A 58 -11.04 1.32 9.49
CA ARG A 58 -12.43 1.53 9.92
C ARG A 58 -13.48 1.00 8.93
N SER A 59 -13.07 0.44 7.81
CA SER A 59 -13.99 -0.19 6.87
C SER A 59 -14.54 -1.49 7.43
N ASP A 60 -15.66 -1.93 6.87
CA ASP A 60 -16.32 -3.16 7.30
C ASP A 60 -15.42 -4.39 7.06
N SER A 61 -15.65 -5.41 7.86
CA SER A 61 -15.07 -6.74 7.72
C SER A 61 -15.70 -7.50 6.56
N ALA A 62 -14.89 -8.30 5.86
CA ALA A 62 -15.39 -9.23 4.85
C ALA A 62 -16.23 -10.37 5.44
N ASN A 63 -15.94 -10.79 6.67
CA ASN A 63 -16.53 -11.94 7.35
C ASN A 63 -16.34 -13.29 6.62
N LYS A 64 -15.57 -13.32 5.54
CA LYS A 64 -15.24 -14.50 4.71
C LYS A 64 -13.94 -14.21 3.94
N GLN A 65 -13.34 -15.25 3.42
CA GLN A 65 -12.23 -15.11 2.47
C GLN A 65 -12.69 -14.40 1.19
N TYR A 66 -11.82 -13.56 0.63
CA TYR A 66 -12.07 -12.79 -0.59
C TYR A 66 -10.82 -12.69 -1.45
N SER A 67 -10.98 -12.27 -2.69
CA SER A 67 -9.89 -11.97 -3.60
C SER A 67 -9.56 -10.48 -3.61
N GLN A 68 -8.35 -10.13 -4.03
CA GLN A 68 -7.96 -8.73 -4.24
C GLN A 68 -8.86 -8.01 -5.25
N ASP A 69 -9.48 -8.75 -6.18
CA ASP A 69 -10.43 -8.17 -7.15
C ASP A 69 -11.65 -7.53 -6.48
N GLU A 70 -12.11 -8.05 -5.33
CA GLU A 70 -13.20 -7.42 -4.59
C GLU A 70 -12.82 -6.01 -4.11
N ASN A 71 -11.58 -5.82 -3.66
CA ASN A 71 -11.06 -4.50 -3.30
C ASN A 71 -10.90 -3.58 -4.52
N VAL A 72 -10.59 -4.12 -5.70
CA VAL A 72 -10.52 -3.37 -6.96
C VAL A 72 -11.90 -2.84 -7.34
N GLU A 73 -12.95 -3.68 -7.25
CA GLU A 73 -14.33 -3.27 -7.53
C GLU A 73 -14.82 -2.21 -6.56
N ILE A 74 -14.56 -2.41 -5.26
CA ILE A 74 -14.92 -1.43 -4.22
C ILE A 74 -14.24 -0.08 -4.46
N LEU A 75 -12.96 -0.09 -4.79
CA LEU A 75 -12.22 1.14 -5.10
C LEU A 75 -12.83 1.85 -6.31
N LYS A 76 -13.15 1.09 -7.36
CA LYS A 76 -13.79 1.62 -8.58
C LYS A 76 -15.13 2.29 -8.26
N GLU A 77 -16.03 1.59 -7.58
CA GLU A 77 -17.35 2.14 -7.23
C GLU A 77 -17.25 3.35 -6.28
N LEU A 78 -16.30 3.32 -5.33
CA LEU A 78 -16.05 4.46 -4.45
C LEU A 78 -15.64 5.69 -5.25
N LEU A 79 -14.66 5.56 -6.16
CA LEU A 79 -14.16 6.68 -6.96
C LEU A 79 -15.22 7.24 -7.90
N GLU A 80 -16.02 6.38 -8.55
CA GLU A 80 -17.15 6.82 -9.38
C GLU A 80 -18.22 7.56 -8.55
N SER A 81 -18.54 7.05 -7.36
CA SER A 81 -19.51 7.69 -6.46
C SER A 81 -19.03 9.06 -5.96
N LEU A 82 -17.70 9.27 -5.89
CA LEU A 82 -17.07 10.56 -5.56
C LEU A 82 -16.92 11.46 -6.79
N GLY A 83 -17.20 10.97 -8.00
CA GLY A 83 -17.02 11.69 -9.25
C GLY A 83 -15.55 11.85 -9.65
N TYR A 84 -14.67 10.92 -9.25
CA TYR A 84 -13.26 10.96 -9.55
C TYR A 84 -12.89 10.10 -10.74
N GLU A 85 -12.49 10.78 -11.79
CA GLU A 85 -11.88 10.22 -12.99
C GLU A 85 -10.47 10.79 -13.15
N ASN A 86 -9.59 10.06 -13.82
CA ASN A 86 -8.23 10.53 -14.12
C ASN A 86 -7.39 10.83 -12.87
N ILE A 87 -7.27 9.85 -11.98
CA ILE A 87 -6.58 9.93 -10.70
C ILE A 87 -5.10 9.56 -10.79
N HIS A 88 -4.29 10.07 -9.87
CA HIS A 88 -3.00 9.50 -9.51
C HIS A 88 -3.21 8.44 -8.44
N LEU A 89 -2.59 7.28 -8.59
CA LEU A 89 -2.77 6.14 -7.69
C LEU A 89 -1.45 5.77 -7.03
N VAL A 90 -1.38 5.84 -5.70
CA VAL A 90 -0.23 5.49 -4.88
C VAL A 90 -0.55 4.22 -4.11
N GLY A 91 0.20 3.15 -4.34
CA GLY A 91 0.03 1.89 -3.62
C GLY A 91 1.33 1.45 -2.94
N VAL A 92 1.24 1.11 -1.65
CA VAL A 92 2.35 0.57 -0.86
C VAL A 92 2.10 -0.91 -0.60
N SER A 93 3.08 -1.77 -0.90
CA SER A 93 3.03 -3.21 -0.60
C SER A 93 1.76 -3.86 -1.15
N TYR A 94 0.88 -4.40 -0.31
CA TYR A 94 -0.43 -4.92 -0.67
C TYR A 94 -1.27 -3.91 -1.49
N GLY A 95 -1.29 -2.64 -1.06
CA GLY A 95 -1.95 -1.56 -1.81
C GLY A 95 -1.34 -1.35 -3.20
N GLY A 96 -0.06 -1.66 -3.38
CA GLY A 96 0.60 -1.66 -4.68
C GLY A 96 0.09 -2.78 -5.59
N GLN A 97 -0.22 -3.97 -5.06
CA GLN A 97 -0.85 -5.05 -5.83
C GLN A 97 -2.26 -4.65 -6.28
N ILE A 98 -3.07 -4.07 -5.36
CA ILE A 98 -4.41 -3.54 -5.70
C ILE A 98 -4.32 -2.44 -6.77
N ALA A 99 -3.34 -1.53 -6.65
CA ALA A 99 -3.14 -0.45 -7.62
C ALA A 99 -2.80 -0.98 -9.02
N GLN A 100 -2.00 -2.04 -9.12
CA GLN A 100 -1.66 -2.71 -10.37
C GLN A 100 -2.92 -3.37 -10.99
N LEU A 101 -3.66 -4.16 -10.22
CA LEU A 101 -4.92 -4.78 -10.66
C LEU A 101 -5.94 -3.73 -11.13
N PHE A 102 -6.11 -2.66 -10.35
CA PHE A 102 -6.99 -1.55 -10.70
C PHE A 102 -6.56 -0.90 -12.02
N THR A 103 -5.26 -0.66 -12.20
CA THR A 103 -4.74 -0.04 -13.43
C THR A 103 -4.91 -0.93 -14.64
N LEU A 104 -4.75 -2.25 -14.50
CA LEU A 104 -5.00 -3.21 -15.58
C LEU A 104 -6.48 -3.25 -15.98
N LYS A 105 -7.40 -3.14 -15.03
CA LYS A 105 -8.84 -3.25 -15.27
C LYS A 105 -9.48 -1.90 -15.62
N TYR A 106 -9.09 -0.84 -14.95
CA TYR A 106 -9.67 0.50 -15.02
C TYR A 106 -8.64 1.57 -15.39
N GLY A 107 -7.68 1.23 -16.25
CA GLY A 107 -6.61 2.14 -16.64
C GLY A 107 -7.07 3.48 -17.21
N HIS A 108 -8.28 3.56 -17.79
CA HIS A 108 -8.84 4.83 -18.26
C HIS A 108 -9.04 5.85 -17.12
N MET A 109 -9.26 5.39 -15.89
CA MET A 109 -9.38 6.22 -14.68
C MET A 109 -8.02 6.64 -14.10
N VAL A 110 -6.91 6.02 -14.52
CA VAL A 110 -5.58 6.26 -13.93
C VAL A 110 -4.77 7.21 -14.80
N LYS A 111 -4.32 8.33 -14.22
CA LYS A 111 -3.41 9.30 -14.84
C LYS A 111 -1.96 8.88 -14.69
N SER A 112 -1.54 8.48 -13.51
CA SER A 112 -0.23 7.92 -13.21
C SER A 112 -0.26 6.96 -12.02
N LEU A 113 0.76 6.12 -11.91
CA LEU A 113 0.87 5.06 -10.90
C LEU A 113 2.16 5.22 -10.11
N ILE A 114 2.07 5.10 -8.79
CA ILE A 114 3.24 5.03 -7.90
C ILE A 114 3.15 3.72 -7.11
N LEU A 115 4.17 2.89 -7.26
CA LEU A 115 4.28 1.56 -6.66
C LEU A 115 5.49 1.54 -5.71
N SER A 116 5.24 1.42 -4.41
CA SER A 116 6.29 1.38 -3.39
C SER A 116 6.31 0.02 -2.72
N ASN A 117 7.52 -0.59 -2.67
CA ASN A 117 7.76 -1.84 -1.94
C ASN A 117 6.70 -2.91 -2.24
N THR A 118 6.53 -3.25 -3.52
CA THR A 118 5.50 -4.19 -4.00
C THR A 118 6.05 -5.08 -5.11
N SER A 119 5.27 -6.05 -5.55
CA SER A 119 5.64 -7.02 -6.58
C SER A 119 4.52 -7.21 -7.59
N CYS A 120 4.78 -7.82 -8.74
CA CYS A 120 3.74 -8.25 -9.69
C CYS A 120 3.30 -9.70 -9.50
N HIS A 121 3.91 -10.44 -8.61
CA HIS A 121 3.51 -11.78 -8.22
C HIS A 121 3.94 -12.09 -6.78
N THR A 122 3.31 -13.08 -6.18
CA THR A 122 3.72 -13.64 -4.89
C THR A 122 4.61 -14.85 -5.14
N ASN A 123 5.92 -14.74 -4.85
CA ASN A 123 6.86 -15.84 -5.00
C ASN A 123 6.84 -16.79 -3.78
N ASP A 124 7.57 -17.92 -3.88
CA ASP A 124 7.58 -18.95 -2.83
C ASP A 124 8.02 -18.41 -1.46
N ASN A 125 9.04 -17.55 -1.42
CA ASN A 125 9.48 -16.94 -0.15
C ASN A 125 8.40 -16.05 0.48
N MET A 126 7.71 -15.26 -0.33
CA MET A 126 6.59 -14.45 0.13
C MET A 126 5.42 -15.31 0.62
N ILE A 127 5.18 -16.49 0.01
CA ILE A 127 4.17 -17.44 0.47
C ILE A 127 4.51 -17.94 1.88
N GLU A 128 5.76 -18.36 2.11
CA GLU A 128 6.18 -18.83 3.43
C GLU A 128 6.11 -17.72 4.49
N LEU A 129 6.48 -16.49 4.13
CA LEU A 129 6.36 -15.33 5.02
C LEU A 129 4.89 -15.03 5.36
N LYS A 130 4.00 -15.07 4.36
CA LYS A 130 2.55 -14.89 4.57
C LYS A 130 1.96 -16.00 5.47
N LYS A 131 2.39 -17.25 5.33
CA LYS A 131 2.00 -18.34 6.22
C LYS A 131 2.45 -18.09 7.65
N LEU A 132 3.67 -17.58 7.83
CA LEU A 132 4.20 -17.23 9.15
C LEU A 132 3.39 -16.09 9.79
N TRP A 133 3.01 -15.08 9.02
CA TRP A 133 2.15 -13.98 9.51
C TRP A 133 0.72 -14.46 9.84
N ASP A 134 0.14 -15.31 9.00
CA ASP A 134 -1.17 -15.92 9.27
C ASP A 134 -1.15 -16.76 10.55
N TRP A 135 -0.10 -17.59 10.73
CA TRP A 135 0.10 -18.33 11.95
C TRP A 135 0.24 -17.42 13.18
N ALA A 136 1.10 -16.40 13.11
CA ALA A 136 1.30 -15.48 14.23
C ALA A 136 -0.01 -14.75 14.59
N ALA A 137 -0.77 -14.29 13.60
CA ALA A 137 -2.07 -13.67 13.81
C ALA A 137 -3.09 -14.65 14.42
N SER A 138 -3.05 -15.95 14.07
CA SER A 138 -3.96 -16.96 14.61
C SER A 138 -3.74 -17.27 16.09
N THR A 139 -2.62 -16.83 16.67
CA THR A 139 -2.37 -16.97 18.10
C THR A 139 -3.12 -15.92 18.94
N TYR A 140 -3.57 -14.83 18.33
CA TYR A 140 -4.14 -13.65 19.00
C TYR A 140 -3.25 -13.05 20.08
N ASP A 141 -1.95 -13.35 20.01
CA ASP A 141 -0.92 -12.87 20.92
C ASP A 141 -0.14 -11.73 20.29
N ALA A 142 -0.23 -10.55 20.91
CA ALA A 142 0.40 -9.34 20.40
C ALA A 142 1.94 -9.44 20.34
N SER A 143 2.56 -10.13 21.31
CA SER A 143 4.01 -10.27 21.35
C SER A 143 4.52 -11.18 20.24
N ILE A 144 3.86 -12.33 20.03
CA ILE A 144 4.16 -13.25 18.93
C ILE A 144 3.95 -12.53 17.59
N PHE A 145 2.83 -11.84 17.44
CA PHE A 145 2.50 -11.14 16.21
C PHE A 145 3.49 -10.01 15.90
N CYS A 146 3.78 -9.13 16.87
CA CYS A 146 4.73 -8.03 16.70
C CYS A 146 6.13 -8.54 16.38
N SER A 147 6.62 -9.52 17.13
CA SER A 147 7.95 -10.09 16.90
C SER A 147 8.10 -10.70 15.52
N THR A 148 7.04 -11.35 15.03
CA THR A 148 7.03 -12.02 13.73
C THR A 148 6.86 -11.05 12.57
N PHE A 149 6.00 -10.04 12.73
CA PHE A 149 5.64 -9.11 11.65
C PHE A 149 6.62 -7.93 11.55
N LEU A 150 6.87 -7.24 12.69
CA LEU A 150 7.62 -5.98 12.68
C LEU A 150 9.10 -6.16 12.37
N SER A 151 9.69 -7.27 12.76
CA SER A 151 11.12 -7.57 12.51
C SER A 151 11.48 -7.65 11.02
N GLY A 152 10.51 -7.98 10.16
CA GLY A 152 10.69 -7.99 8.71
C GLY A 152 10.31 -6.67 8.02
N ILE A 153 9.48 -5.85 8.68
CA ILE A 153 9.00 -4.58 8.08
C ILE A 153 10.07 -3.49 8.11
N TYR A 154 10.84 -3.41 9.18
CA TYR A 154 11.79 -2.32 9.37
C TYR A 154 13.23 -2.80 9.20
N SER A 155 14.13 -1.88 8.79
CA SER A 155 15.55 -2.15 8.80
C SER A 155 16.04 -2.42 10.25
N SER A 156 17.06 -3.27 10.41
CA SER A 156 17.59 -3.60 11.74
C SER A 156 17.99 -2.35 12.52
N LYS A 157 18.62 -1.40 11.85
CA LYS A 157 19.01 -0.13 12.48
C LYS A 157 17.80 0.65 12.98
N TYR A 158 16.76 0.81 12.14
CA TYR A 158 15.56 1.54 12.54
C TYR A 158 14.85 0.84 13.70
N TYR A 159 14.80 -0.50 13.68
CA TYR A 159 14.20 -1.30 14.73
C TYR A 159 14.93 -1.10 16.08
N GLU A 160 16.26 -1.14 16.08
CA GLU A 160 17.08 -0.91 17.26
C GLU A 160 16.93 0.53 17.81
N ASP A 161 17.02 1.53 16.94
CA ASP A 161 16.92 2.95 17.30
C ASP A 161 15.51 3.32 17.85
N ASN A 162 14.46 2.54 17.50
CA ASN A 162 13.06 2.80 17.86
C ASN A 162 12.43 1.70 18.74
N ASN A 163 13.21 0.88 19.41
CA ASN A 163 12.75 -0.26 20.21
C ASN A 163 11.63 0.10 21.21
N GLU A 164 11.75 1.24 21.91
CA GLU A 164 10.72 1.71 22.85
C GLU A 164 9.38 2.05 22.16
N MET A 165 9.42 2.50 20.91
CA MET A 165 8.21 2.73 20.11
C MET A 165 7.52 1.39 19.77
N PHE A 166 8.30 0.36 19.40
CA PHE A 166 7.76 -0.96 19.09
C PHE A 166 7.18 -1.67 20.32
N LYS A 167 7.81 -1.56 21.49
CA LYS A 167 7.23 -2.05 22.75
C LYS A 167 5.89 -1.38 23.07
N LYS A 168 5.79 -0.07 22.86
CA LYS A 168 4.51 0.64 23.04
C LYS A 168 3.46 0.20 22.02
N MET A 169 3.85 -0.08 20.77
CA MET A 169 2.94 -0.61 19.77
C MET A 169 2.41 -1.99 20.18
N GLU A 170 3.27 -2.89 20.67
CA GLU A 170 2.88 -4.19 21.19
C GLU A 170 1.88 -4.06 22.37
N GLU A 171 2.15 -3.17 23.32
CA GLU A 171 1.22 -2.88 24.41
C GLU A 171 -0.12 -2.33 23.93
N GLN A 172 -0.13 -1.50 22.91
CA GLN A 172 -1.39 -0.99 22.32
C GLN A 172 -2.17 -2.09 21.60
N LEU A 173 -1.48 -2.96 20.85
CA LEU A 173 -2.10 -4.11 20.23
C LEU A 173 -2.76 -5.03 21.26
N SER A 174 -2.05 -5.37 22.32
CA SER A 174 -2.58 -6.26 23.39
C SER A 174 -3.78 -5.67 24.15
N LYS A 175 -3.92 -4.33 24.22
CA LYS A 175 -4.99 -3.66 24.97
C LYS A 175 -6.22 -3.33 24.13
N HIS A 176 -6.07 -3.11 22.84
CA HIS A 176 -7.10 -2.46 22.02
C HIS A 176 -7.56 -3.29 20.82
N PHE A 177 -6.85 -4.37 20.48
CA PHE A 177 -7.21 -5.18 19.35
C PHE A 177 -7.70 -6.55 19.80
N ASP A 178 -8.89 -6.90 19.34
CA ASP A 178 -9.57 -8.15 19.61
C ASP A 178 -9.25 -9.23 18.56
N GLU A 179 -9.78 -10.44 18.75
CA GLU A 179 -9.61 -11.54 17.83
C GLU A 179 -10.08 -11.19 16.41
N GLU A 180 -11.15 -10.40 16.27
CA GLU A 180 -11.65 -9.98 14.96
C GLU A 180 -10.62 -9.13 14.20
N TRP A 181 -9.84 -8.29 14.89
CA TRP A 181 -8.77 -7.53 14.24
C TRP A 181 -7.70 -8.45 13.65
N TYR A 182 -7.30 -9.51 14.37
CA TYR A 182 -6.34 -10.49 13.84
C TYR A 182 -6.93 -11.28 12.67
N GLU A 183 -8.19 -11.67 12.75
CA GLU A 183 -8.87 -12.36 11.65
C GLU A 183 -8.96 -11.48 10.39
N ARG A 184 -9.16 -10.18 10.53
CA ARG A 184 -9.12 -9.22 9.42
C ARG A 184 -7.72 -9.21 8.76
N ILE A 185 -6.65 -9.17 9.56
CA ILE A 185 -5.28 -9.25 9.04
C ILE A 185 -5.05 -10.56 8.29
N ARG A 186 -5.50 -11.69 8.83
CA ARG A 186 -5.40 -13.00 8.19
C ARG A 186 -6.09 -13.03 6.83
N ARG A 187 -7.28 -12.44 6.72
CA ARG A 187 -8.01 -12.35 5.44
C ARG A 187 -7.28 -11.46 4.43
N VAL A 188 -6.75 -10.30 4.85
CA VAL A 188 -5.95 -9.44 3.98
C VAL A 188 -4.71 -10.20 3.47
N VAL A 189 -3.95 -10.85 4.35
CA VAL A 189 -2.76 -11.63 3.99
C VAL A 189 -3.11 -12.73 3.00
N SER A 190 -4.17 -13.51 3.29
CA SER A 190 -4.57 -14.65 2.46
C SER A 190 -5.12 -14.23 1.08
N SER A 191 -5.74 -13.06 0.97
CA SER A 191 -6.26 -12.54 -0.31
C SER A 191 -5.16 -12.37 -1.37
N GLY A 192 -3.91 -12.22 -0.94
CA GLY A 192 -2.76 -12.06 -1.82
C GLY A 192 -1.94 -13.33 -2.06
N TYR A 193 -2.36 -14.52 -1.58
CA TYR A 193 -1.56 -15.75 -1.79
C TYR A 193 -1.38 -16.10 -3.27
N ASN A 194 -2.42 -15.98 -4.06
CA ASN A 194 -2.44 -16.35 -5.48
C ASN A 194 -2.25 -15.15 -6.41
N PHE A 195 -1.71 -14.04 -5.89
CA PHE A 195 -1.48 -12.86 -6.71
C PHE A 195 -0.36 -13.11 -7.72
N ASP A 196 -0.70 -13.13 -8.99
CA ASP A 196 0.25 -13.21 -10.11
C ASP A 196 -0.32 -12.51 -11.35
N ILE A 197 0.29 -11.39 -11.70
CA ILE A 197 0.01 -10.64 -12.93
C ILE A 197 1.29 -10.46 -13.77
N SER A 198 2.32 -11.27 -13.52
CA SER A 198 3.64 -11.15 -14.14
C SER A 198 3.60 -11.17 -15.68
N ASN A 199 2.63 -11.88 -16.26
CA ASN A 199 2.39 -11.94 -17.70
C ASN A 199 1.57 -10.78 -18.24
N ARG A 200 0.89 -10.02 -17.38
CA ARG A 200 0.00 -8.91 -17.75
C ARG A 200 0.55 -7.54 -17.41
N ILE A 201 1.57 -7.46 -16.58
CA ILE A 201 2.13 -6.19 -16.08
C ILE A 201 2.60 -5.27 -17.23
N VAL A 202 3.01 -5.84 -18.35
CA VAL A 202 3.39 -5.10 -19.56
C VAL A 202 2.22 -4.31 -20.19
N GLU A 203 0.97 -4.66 -19.88
CA GLU A 203 -0.23 -3.95 -20.34
C GLU A 203 -0.40 -2.59 -19.64
N ILE A 204 0.26 -2.37 -18.49
CA ILE A 204 0.23 -1.08 -17.80
C ILE A 204 0.97 -0.03 -18.64
N ASN A 205 0.19 0.81 -19.32
CA ASN A 205 0.70 1.85 -20.22
C ASN A 205 0.49 3.25 -19.61
N LYS A 206 0.79 3.39 -18.32
CA LYS A 206 0.70 4.65 -17.59
C LYS A 206 2.07 5.11 -17.11
N PRO A 207 2.33 6.43 -17.03
CA PRO A 207 3.52 6.91 -16.34
C PRO A 207 3.57 6.28 -14.95
N THR A 208 4.65 5.55 -14.65
CA THR A 208 4.77 4.78 -13.40
C THR A 208 6.07 5.12 -12.69
N MET A 209 6.00 5.46 -11.40
CA MET A 209 7.15 5.54 -10.50
C MET A 209 7.17 4.29 -9.64
N ILE A 210 8.30 3.62 -9.62
CA ILE A 210 8.56 2.45 -8.79
C ILE A 210 9.57 2.86 -7.72
N ILE A 211 9.24 2.60 -6.45
CA ILE A 211 10.06 2.93 -5.28
C ILE A 211 10.41 1.63 -4.59
N SER A 212 11.70 1.37 -4.45
CA SER A 212 12.26 0.26 -3.67
C SER A 212 12.92 0.79 -2.41
N SER A 213 13.04 -0.06 -1.42
CA SER A 213 13.93 0.13 -0.27
C SER A 213 15.06 -0.87 -0.34
N GLU A 214 16.29 -0.40 -0.12
CA GLU A 214 17.51 -1.21 -0.27
C GLU A 214 17.50 -2.47 0.62
N LEU A 215 16.99 -2.33 1.85
CA LEU A 215 17.01 -3.39 2.87
C LEU A 215 15.64 -4.09 3.02
N ASP A 216 14.75 -3.99 2.02
CA ASP A 216 13.46 -4.66 2.04
C ASP A 216 13.62 -6.17 1.86
N VAL A 217 13.31 -6.93 2.90
CA VAL A 217 13.37 -8.41 2.89
C VAL A 217 12.03 -9.06 2.55
N ILE A 218 10.94 -8.30 2.48
CA ILE A 218 9.58 -8.78 2.18
C ILE A 218 9.31 -8.76 0.68
N THR A 219 9.53 -7.61 0.07
CA THR A 219 9.52 -7.42 -1.38
C THR A 219 10.87 -6.81 -1.78
N PRO A 220 11.93 -7.62 -1.85
CA PRO A 220 13.28 -7.12 -2.10
C PRO A 220 13.37 -6.37 -3.44
N PRO A 221 14.42 -5.52 -3.63
CA PRO A 221 14.56 -4.66 -4.80
C PRO A 221 14.41 -5.36 -6.15
N GLU A 222 14.70 -6.65 -6.22
CA GLU A 222 14.52 -7.49 -7.42
C GLU A 222 13.06 -7.54 -7.87
N CYS A 223 12.11 -7.51 -6.93
CA CYS A 223 10.67 -7.47 -7.25
C CYS A 223 10.28 -6.18 -7.96
N GLN A 224 10.81 -5.05 -7.50
CA GLN A 224 10.56 -3.76 -8.13
C GLN A 224 11.37 -3.57 -9.41
N LYS A 225 12.54 -4.18 -9.50
CA LYS A 225 13.33 -4.24 -10.74
C LYS A 225 12.55 -4.95 -11.84
N GLU A 226 11.89 -6.07 -11.51
CA GLU A 226 11.01 -6.76 -12.47
C GLU A 226 9.87 -5.87 -12.96
N LEU A 227 9.23 -5.09 -12.06
CA LEU A 227 8.22 -4.10 -12.45
C LEU A 227 8.79 -3.06 -13.40
N TYR A 228 9.98 -2.53 -13.10
CA TYR A 228 10.66 -1.54 -13.93
C TYR A 228 10.99 -2.07 -15.32
N GLU A 229 11.47 -3.30 -15.42
CA GLU A 229 11.84 -3.92 -16.69
C GLU A 229 10.62 -4.24 -17.56
N LYS A 230 9.46 -4.50 -16.95
CA LYS A 230 8.23 -4.90 -17.66
C LYS A 230 7.26 -3.76 -17.95
N ILE A 231 7.18 -2.71 -17.12
CA ILE A 231 6.25 -1.58 -17.33
C ILE A 231 6.89 -0.56 -18.29
N PRO A 232 6.33 -0.33 -19.49
CA PRO A 232 7.03 0.42 -20.56
C PRO A 232 7.32 1.89 -20.23
N LYS A 233 6.55 2.52 -19.36
CA LYS A 233 6.67 3.94 -19.00
C LYS A 233 7.06 4.14 -17.54
N SER A 234 7.85 3.24 -17.00
CA SER A 234 8.26 3.29 -15.60
C SER A 234 9.58 4.04 -15.41
N LYS A 235 9.75 4.53 -14.20
CA LYS A 235 11.01 5.00 -13.61
C LYS A 235 11.19 4.26 -12.30
N TRP A 236 12.42 3.99 -11.93
CA TRP A 236 12.75 3.27 -10.70
C TRP A 236 13.73 4.05 -9.85
N VAL A 237 13.49 4.07 -8.55
CA VAL A 237 14.37 4.67 -7.56
C VAL A 237 14.47 3.75 -6.35
N VAL A 238 15.65 3.70 -5.74
CA VAL A 238 15.92 2.95 -4.52
C VAL A 238 16.16 3.94 -3.38
N ILE A 239 15.48 3.76 -2.25
CA ILE A 239 15.72 4.48 -1.01
C ILE A 239 16.74 3.66 -0.21
N GLU A 240 17.93 4.24 0.00
CA GLU A 240 19.02 3.62 0.75
C GLU A 240 18.71 3.53 2.25
N ASP A 241 19.32 2.56 2.93
CA ASP A 241 19.19 2.35 4.39
C ASP A 241 17.76 2.25 4.90
N ALA A 242 16.83 1.71 4.13
CA ALA A 242 15.43 1.54 4.53
C ALA A 242 14.96 0.10 4.31
N GLY A 243 14.13 -0.41 5.23
CA GLY A 243 13.40 -1.67 5.09
C GLY A 243 12.07 -1.49 4.35
N HIS A 244 11.19 -2.50 4.44
CA HIS A 244 9.87 -2.48 3.81
C HIS A 244 9.01 -1.28 4.24
N GLY A 245 9.17 -0.84 5.49
CA GLY A 245 8.49 0.30 6.08
C GLY A 245 9.05 1.67 5.71
N CYS A 246 9.63 1.86 4.53
CA CYS A 246 10.34 3.08 4.14
C CYS A 246 9.54 4.38 4.31
N ILE A 247 8.22 4.32 4.20
CA ILE A 247 7.36 5.50 4.44
C ILE A 247 7.47 6.03 5.88
N TYR A 248 7.88 5.18 6.83
CA TYR A 248 8.11 5.54 8.23
C TYR A 248 9.59 5.80 8.51
N GLU A 249 10.48 5.03 7.89
CA GLU A 249 11.92 5.16 8.09
C GLU A 249 12.51 6.37 7.38
N LYS A 250 12.04 6.66 6.16
CA LYS A 250 12.53 7.71 5.26
C LYS A 250 11.36 8.53 4.68
N PRO A 251 10.51 9.15 5.53
CA PRO A 251 9.31 9.83 5.06
C PRO A 251 9.60 11.02 4.14
N TYR A 252 10.71 11.73 4.32
CA TYR A 252 11.04 12.89 3.49
C TYR A 252 11.48 12.49 2.08
N GLU A 253 12.24 11.40 1.96
CA GLU A 253 12.64 10.80 0.70
C GLU A 253 11.41 10.33 -0.07
N PHE A 254 10.53 9.56 0.58
CA PHE A 254 9.27 9.11 -0.02
C PHE A 254 8.42 10.28 -0.52
N ILE A 255 8.20 11.31 0.32
CA ILE A 255 7.45 12.52 -0.04
C ILE A 255 8.07 13.20 -1.26
N SER A 256 9.39 13.38 -1.26
CA SER A 256 10.10 14.09 -2.32
C SER A 256 10.00 13.37 -3.67
N ILE A 257 10.13 12.03 -3.65
CA ILE A 257 9.99 11.19 -4.84
C ILE A 257 8.56 11.28 -5.39
N VAL A 258 7.55 11.08 -4.53
CA VAL A 258 6.15 11.07 -4.95
C VAL A 258 5.74 12.45 -5.48
N LEU A 259 6.00 13.55 -4.75
CA LEU A 259 5.68 14.89 -5.21
C LEU A 259 6.41 15.28 -6.49
N GLY A 260 7.72 14.96 -6.56
CA GLY A 260 8.52 15.22 -7.76
C GLY A 260 7.97 14.49 -8.98
N PHE A 261 7.53 13.25 -8.82
CA PHE A 261 6.92 12.48 -9.89
C PHE A 261 5.54 13.01 -10.29
N LEU A 262 4.67 13.31 -9.33
CA LEU A 262 3.33 13.85 -9.58
C LEU A 262 3.40 15.17 -10.38
N LYS A 263 4.32 16.06 -10.01
CA LYS A 263 4.57 17.31 -10.76
C LYS A 263 5.04 17.05 -12.19
N ASN A 264 5.96 16.09 -12.36
CA ASN A 264 6.47 15.73 -13.69
C ASN A 264 5.44 14.97 -14.55
N ALA A 265 4.53 14.22 -13.93
CA ALA A 265 3.44 13.55 -14.65
C ALA A 265 2.43 14.55 -15.22
N SER A 266 2.33 15.74 -14.59
CA SER A 266 1.50 16.86 -15.06
C SER A 266 2.22 17.77 -16.08
N TYR A 267 3.56 17.73 -16.13
CA TYR A 267 4.37 18.51 -17.06
C TYR A 267 5.17 17.59 -17.98
N ASN A 268 5.25 17.88 -19.27
CA ASN A 268 6.13 17.19 -20.23
C ASN A 268 7.61 17.56 -20.02
N ILE A 269 8.14 17.36 -18.83
CA ILE A 269 9.56 17.61 -18.54
C ILE A 269 10.35 16.35 -18.95
N LYS A 270 11.20 16.49 -19.94
CA LYS A 270 12.15 15.48 -20.33
C LYS A 270 13.39 15.60 -19.44
N VAL A 271 13.57 14.72 -18.46
CA VAL A 271 14.81 14.62 -17.72
C VAL A 271 15.83 14.01 -18.68
N MET A 272 16.82 14.81 -19.08
CA MET A 272 17.95 14.31 -19.89
C MET A 272 18.90 13.55 -18.96
N PRO A 273 19.48 12.44 -19.40
CA PRO A 273 20.44 11.66 -18.60
C PRO A 273 21.71 12.47 -18.28
#